data_bde28c52c11d1c1e3aa887e2b1008c2f
#
_entry.id   bde28c52c11d1c1e3aa887e2b1008c2f
#
_cell.length_a   1.000
_cell.length_b   1.000
_cell.length_c   1.000
_cell.angle_alpha   90.00
_cell.angle_beta   90.00
_cell.angle_gamma   90.00
#
_symmetry.space_group_name_H-M   'P 1'
#
loop_
_entity.id
_entity.type
_entity.pdbx_description
1 polymer ?
#
loop_
_entity_poly.entity_id
_entity_poly.type
_entity_poly.pdbx_seq_one_letter_code
_entity_poly.pdbx_strand_id
1 'polypeptide(L)'
;MVLVTSCLQVVIGDNHGLNTLKHQPAKLAAIEGHWETNRDHGMPLLLFALPNMETESNDFEIGISNLGSLILTHSLEGQVTGLKDFAAEDRPNALIVFCSFRVMVGLGMLMVLLSLTALWLRKKTLYTKAVGFINLPSSWGLQVISRS
;
A
#
# COMPACT_ATOMS: atom_id res chain seq x y z
N MET A 1 -14.39 8.51 8.93
CA MET A 1 -13.21 8.43 9.82
C MET A 1 -12.13 7.52 9.26
N VAL A 2 -12.38 6.21 9.01
CA VAL A 2 -11.35 5.24 8.55
C VAL A 2 -10.60 5.70 7.29
N LEU A 3 -11.28 6.26 6.28
CA LEU A 3 -10.62 6.73 5.06
C LEU A 3 -9.62 7.87 5.34
N VAL A 4 -10.00 8.84 6.17
CA VAL A 4 -9.13 9.98 6.52
C VAL A 4 -7.89 9.50 7.27
N THR A 5 -8.08 8.61 8.25
CA THR A 5 -6.95 8.03 9.00
C THR A 5 -6.05 7.18 8.12
N SER A 6 -6.61 6.42 7.16
CA SER A 6 -5.83 5.64 6.19
C SER A 6 -5.00 6.53 5.26
N CYS A 7 -5.54 7.64 4.77
CA CYS A 7 -4.79 8.60 3.94
C CYS A 7 -3.65 9.26 4.74
N LEU A 8 -3.92 9.67 5.98
CA LEU A 8 -2.88 10.19 6.88
C LEU A 8 -1.78 9.16 7.13
N GLN A 9 -2.15 7.90 7.33
CA GLN A 9 -1.20 6.82 7.55
C GLN A 9 -0.26 6.60 6.35
N VAL A 10 -0.75 6.76 5.11
CA VAL A 10 0.09 6.69 3.90
C VAL A 10 1.15 7.79 3.91
N VAL A 11 0.77 9.03 4.20
CA VAL A 11 1.71 10.19 4.25
C VAL A 11 2.75 10.01 5.37
N ILE A 12 2.32 9.55 6.55
CA ILE A 12 3.23 9.31 7.68
C ILE A 12 4.17 8.14 7.35
N GLY A 13 3.64 7.10 6.70
CA GLY A 13 4.41 5.93 6.28
C GLY A 13 5.51 6.27 5.28
N ASP A 14 5.22 7.13 4.30
CA ASP A 14 6.18 7.63 3.33
C ASP A 14 7.34 8.36 4.01
N ASN A 15 7.04 9.31 4.90
CA ASN A 15 8.06 10.01 5.68
C ASN A 15 8.89 9.07 6.56
N HIS A 16 8.28 8.02 7.11
CA HIS A 16 8.98 7.00 7.89
C HIS A 16 9.92 6.16 7.02
N GLY A 17 9.50 5.84 5.79
CA GLY A 17 10.33 5.15 4.79
C GLY A 17 11.59 5.95 4.44
N LEU A 18 11.44 7.24 4.14
CA LEU A 18 12.55 8.15 3.86
C LEU A 18 13.52 8.28 5.04
N ASN A 19 13.00 8.34 6.26
CA ASN A 19 13.82 8.39 7.46
C ASN A 19 14.61 7.08 7.68
N THR A 20 13.97 5.94 7.41
CA THR A 20 14.61 4.62 7.50
C THR A 20 15.70 4.47 6.44
N LEU A 21 15.50 4.98 5.22
CA LEU A 21 16.52 4.99 4.16
C LEU A 21 17.81 5.70 4.63
N LYS A 22 17.68 6.83 5.34
CA LYS A 22 18.83 7.61 5.82
C LYS A 22 19.57 6.96 6.99
N HIS A 23 18.84 6.35 7.93
CA HIS A 23 19.40 5.92 9.20
C HIS A 23 19.61 4.42 9.34
N GLN A 24 18.86 3.62 8.58
CA GLN A 24 18.90 2.16 8.64
C GLN A 24 18.77 1.53 7.23
N PRO A 25 19.72 1.80 6.32
CA PRO A 25 19.62 1.34 4.93
C PRO A 25 19.60 -0.18 4.81
N ALA A 26 20.33 -0.93 5.63
CA ALA A 26 20.31 -2.39 5.65
C ALA A 26 18.91 -2.96 5.96
N LYS A 27 18.21 -2.33 6.92
CA LYS A 27 16.83 -2.71 7.25
C LYS A 27 15.86 -2.45 6.10
N LEU A 28 16.04 -1.32 5.41
CA LEU A 28 15.23 -1.00 4.25
C LEU A 28 15.47 -1.99 3.10
N ALA A 29 16.73 -2.32 2.81
CA ALA A 29 17.09 -3.33 1.82
C ALA A 29 16.44 -4.70 2.13
N ALA A 30 16.37 -5.09 3.41
CA ALA A 30 15.69 -6.31 3.83
C ALA A 30 14.16 -6.21 3.69
N ILE A 31 13.54 -5.06 3.98
CA ILE A 31 12.09 -4.79 3.79
C ILE A 31 11.70 -4.93 2.33
N GLU A 32 12.54 -4.43 1.43
CA GLU A 32 12.30 -4.47 -0.01
C GLU A 32 12.80 -5.77 -0.68
N GLY A 33 13.53 -6.62 0.04
CA GLY A 33 14.12 -7.85 -0.50
C GLY A 33 15.21 -7.57 -1.53
N HIS A 34 15.93 -6.45 -1.38
CA HIS A 34 16.90 -5.96 -2.34
C HIS A 34 18.32 -6.44 -1.98
N TRP A 35 18.87 -7.36 -2.77
CA TRP A 35 20.18 -7.97 -2.52
C TRP A 35 21.33 -7.19 -3.12
N GLU A 36 21.16 -6.65 -4.34
CA GLU A 36 22.23 -6.00 -5.09
C GLU A 36 21.96 -4.50 -5.24
N THR A 37 23.01 -3.68 -5.12
CA THR A 37 22.90 -2.25 -5.37
C THR A 37 22.73 -1.99 -6.85
N ASN A 38 21.58 -1.43 -7.24
CA ASN A 38 21.31 -1.04 -8.61
C ASN A 38 22.07 0.24 -8.95
N ARG A 39 23.04 0.15 -9.85
CA ARG A 39 23.85 1.29 -10.31
C ARG A 39 23.32 1.91 -11.58
N ASP A 40 22.73 1.11 -12.46
CA ASP A 40 22.38 1.53 -13.82
C ASP A 40 20.86 1.64 -14.06
N HIS A 41 20.04 1.06 -13.18
CA HIS A 41 18.59 1.03 -13.33
C HIS A 41 17.92 1.27 -11.98
N GLY A 42 16.70 1.82 -11.99
CA GLY A 42 15.92 1.98 -10.77
C GLY A 42 15.58 0.63 -10.13
N MET A 43 15.45 0.62 -8.81
CA MET A 43 15.10 -0.56 -8.04
C MET A 43 13.65 -0.97 -8.32
N PRO A 44 13.37 -2.25 -8.63
CA PRO A 44 12.01 -2.74 -8.76
C PRO A 44 11.31 -2.76 -7.39
N LEU A 45 10.01 -2.51 -7.36
CA LEU A 45 9.17 -2.79 -6.21
C LEU A 45 8.74 -4.25 -6.26
N LEU A 46 9.29 -5.08 -5.40
CA LEU A 46 8.90 -6.49 -5.30
C LEU A 46 7.55 -6.59 -4.58
N LEU A 47 6.52 -7.05 -5.28
CA LEU A 47 5.20 -7.33 -4.69
C LEU A 47 5.20 -8.66 -3.97
N PHE A 48 5.87 -9.66 -4.57
CA PHE A 48 6.05 -10.98 -4.01
C PHE A 48 7.47 -11.47 -4.32
N ALA A 49 8.15 -12.02 -3.34
CA ALA A 49 9.42 -12.70 -3.47
C ALA A 49 9.63 -13.63 -2.25
N LEU A 50 10.49 -14.58 -2.39
CA LEU A 50 10.98 -15.42 -1.28
C LEU A 50 12.48 -15.17 -1.12
N PRO A 51 12.89 -14.23 -0.24
CA PRO A 51 14.31 -13.99 0.02
C PRO A 51 14.98 -15.22 0.62
N ASN A 52 16.04 -15.70 -0.04
CA ASN A 52 16.83 -16.80 0.40
C ASN A 52 18.16 -16.30 0.96
N MET A 53 18.39 -16.53 2.26
CA MET A 53 19.58 -16.05 2.96
C MET A 53 20.85 -16.88 2.61
N GLU A 54 20.68 -18.11 2.11
CA GLU A 54 21.82 -18.97 1.76
C GLU A 54 22.39 -18.62 0.37
N THR A 55 21.49 -18.37 -0.58
CA THR A 55 21.86 -18.01 -1.96
C THR A 55 22.04 -16.50 -2.16
N GLU A 56 21.70 -15.69 -1.13
CA GLU A 56 21.70 -14.22 -1.20
C GLU A 56 20.95 -13.69 -2.43
N SER A 57 19.80 -14.30 -2.72
CA SER A 57 18.96 -14.01 -3.87
C SER A 57 17.49 -14.23 -3.53
N ASN A 58 16.60 -13.81 -4.42
CA ASN A 58 15.18 -14.06 -4.25
C ASN A 58 14.72 -15.18 -5.16
N ASP A 59 13.92 -16.10 -4.62
CA ASP A 59 13.19 -17.09 -5.40
C ASP A 59 11.82 -16.49 -5.78
N PHE A 60 11.37 -16.72 -7.03
CA PHE A 60 10.03 -16.30 -7.52
C PHE A 60 9.74 -14.81 -7.36
N GLU A 61 10.55 -13.96 -7.96
CA GLU A 61 10.32 -12.52 -7.92
C GLU A 61 9.16 -12.09 -8.82
N ILE A 62 8.20 -11.36 -8.25
CA ILE A 62 7.17 -10.62 -8.97
C ILE A 62 7.26 -9.17 -8.53
N GLY A 63 7.64 -8.28 -9.44
CA GLY A 63 7.83 -6.87 -9.13
C GLY A 63 7.52 -5.95 -10.30
N ILE A 64 7.44 -4.66 -9.99
CA ILE A 64 7.25 -3.58 -10.95
C ILE A 64 8.57 -2.82 -11.07
N SER A 65 9.15 -2.80 -12.27
CA SER A 65 10.42 -2.12 -12.53
C SER A 65 10.37 -0.64 -12.14
N ASN A 66 11.46 -0.14 -11.57
CA ASN A 66 11.70 1.26 -11.20
C ASN A 66 10.72 1.86 -10.15
N LEU A 67 9.65 1.16 -9.78
CA LEU A 67 8.68 1.69 -8.83
C LEU A 67 9.23 1.76 -7.40
N GLY A 68 10.12 0.85 -7.03
CA GLY A 68 10.81 0.88 -5.74
C GLY A 68 11.64 2.15 -5.57
N SER A 69 12.47 2.49 -6.56
CA SER A 69 13.24 3.74 -6.56
C SER A 69 12.33 4.96 -6.55
N LEU A 70 11.25 4.97 -7.32
CA LEU A 70 10.31 6.09 -7.34
C LEU A 70 9.70 6.36 -5.97
N ILE A 71 9.30 5.34 -5.24
CA ILE A 71 8.69 5.48 -3.91
C ILE A 71 9.74 5.90 -2.87
N LEU A 72 10.94 5.31 -2.89
CA LEU A 72 11.93 5.51 -1.85
C LEU A 72 12.81 6.75 -2.06
N THR A 73 13.03 7.15 -3.30
CA THR A 73 13.94 8.28 -3.61
C THR A 73 13.24 9.42 -4.35
N HIS A 74 11.96 9.28 -4.68
CA HIS A 74 11.19 10.19 -5.54
C HIS A 74 11.85 10.40 -6.93
N SER A 75 12.70 9.44 -7.36
CA SER A 75 13.38 9.42 -8.65
C SER A 75 13.31 8.02 -9.26
N LEU A 76 13.12 7.94 -10.57
CA LEU A 76 13.06 6.65 -11.27
C LEU A 76 14.42 5.91 -11.30
N GLU A 77 15.51 6.65 -11.16
CA GLU A 77 16.88 6.15 -11.21
C GLU A 77 17.59 6.25 -9.85
N GLY A 78 16.84 6.53 -8.79
CA GLY A 78 17.39 6.64 -7.45
C GLY A 78 18.06 5.36 -6.99
N GLN A 79 19.30 5.47 -6.51
CA GLN A 79 20.08 4.33 -6.04
C GLN A 79 19.69 3.97 -4.61
N VAL A 80 19.50 2.69 -4.37
CA VAL A 80 19.29 2.12 -3.03
C VAL A 80 20.32 1.04 -2.81
N THR A 81 20.99 1.09 -1.65
CA THR A 81 22.03 0.12 -1.30
C THR A 81 21.42 -1.25 -1.06
N GLY A 82 21.97 -2.28 -1.69
CA GLY A 82 21.55 -3.66 -1.53
C GLY A 82 22.10 -4.30 -0.26
N LEU A 83 21.50 -5.42 0.17
CA LEU A 83 21.90 -6.17 1.36
C LEU A 83 23.33 -6.70 1.29
N LYS A 84 23.83 -7.04 0.11
CA LYS A 84 25.20 -7.56 -0.10
C LYS A 84 26.29 -6.55 0.25
N ASP A 85 25.99 -5.26 0.23
CA ASP A 85 26.97 -4.21 0.55
C ASP A 85 27.17 -4.03 2.08
N PHE A 86 26.39 -4.71 2.91
CA PHE A 86 26.52 -4.71 4.37
C PHE A 86 27.20 -5.98 4.87
N ALA A 87 27.89 -5.90 6.01
CA ALA A 87 28.47 -7.07 6.66
C ALA A 87 27.39 -8.08 7.05
N ALA A 88 27.68 -9.39 6.93
CA ALA A 88 26.68 -10.43 7.18
C ALA A 88 26.09 -10.38 8.60
N GLU A 89 26.86 -9.89 9.57
CA GLU A 89 26.46 -9.69 10.98
C GLU A 89 25.41 -8.59 11.15
N ASP A 90 25.44 -7.57 10.29
CA ASP A 90 24.53 -6.41 10.33
C ASP A 90 23.27 -6.61 9.47
N ARG A 91 23.16 -7.73 8.77
CA ARG A 91 22.02 -8.02 7.90
C ARG A 91 20.86 -8.61 8.71
N PRO A 92 19.71 -7.95 8.74
CA PRO A 92 18.52 -8.56 9.32
C PRO A 92 18.05 -9.75 8.47
N ASN A 93 17.29 -10.67 9.07
CA ASN A 93 16.72 -11.80 8.35
C ASN A 93 15.71 -11.29 7.30
N ALA A 94 16.14 -11.23 6.03
CA ALA A 94 15.37 -10.65 4.93
C ALA A 94 14.04 -11.36 4.74
N LEU A 95 13.97 -12.70 4.89
CA LEU A 95 12.74 -13.46 4.70
C LEU A 95 11.64 -13.01 5.69
N ILE A 96 11.98 -12.96 6.99
CA ILE A 96 11.02 -12.59 8.03
C ILE A 96 10.59 -11.14 7.88
N VAL A 97 11.55 -10.24 7.65
CA VAL A 97 11.29 -8.80 7.53
C VAL A 97 10.45 -8.49 6.29
N PHE A 98 10.81 -9.06 5.14
CA PHE A 98 10.09 -8.91 3.88
C PHE A 98 8.64 -9.41 4.00
N CYS A 99 8.43 -10.65 4.44
CA CYS A 99 7.10 -11.23 4.53
C CYS A 99 6.22 -10.48 5.52
N SER A 100 6.74 -10.12 6.70
CA SER A 100 5.99 -9.36 7.69
C SER A 100 5.56 -7.99 7.16
N PHE A 101 6.45 -7.30 6.46
CA PHE A 101 6.14 -6.01 5.85
C PHE A 101 5.09 -6.14 4.75
N ARG A 102 5.18 -7.13 3.87
CA ARG A 102 4.19 -7.36 2.80
C ARG A 102 2.80 -7.71 3.36
N VAL A 103 2.72 -8.51 4.42
CA VAL A 103 1.44 -8.79 5.10
C VAL A 103 0.86 -7.50 5.69
N MET A 104 1.68 -6.69 6.36
CA MET A 104 1.23 -5.41 6.95
C MET A 104 0.70 -4.46 5.87
N VAL A 105 1.43 -4.28 4.77
CA VAL A 105 1.01 -3.42 3.64
C VAL A 105 -0.26 -3.98 2.99
N GLY A 106 -0.33 -5.29 2.77
CA GLY A 106 -1.50 -5.95 2.20
C GLY A 106 -2.77 -5.73 3.02
N LEU A 107 -2.68 -5.87 4.34
CA LEU A 107 -3.78 -5.57 5.25
C LEU A 107 -4.18 -4.08 5.20
N GLY A 108 -3.22 -3.17 5.16
CA GLY A 108 -3.46 -1.73 5.00
C GLY A 108 -4.21 -1.42 3.71
N MET A 109 -3.78 -1.97 2.59
CA MET A 109 -4.44 -1.81 1.28
C MET A 109 -5.86 -2.40 1.29
N LEU A 110 -6.05 -3.55 1.93
CA LEU A 110 -7.37 -4.15 2.09
C LEU A 110 -8.31 -3.22 2.89
N MET A 111 -7.84 -2.61 3.97
CA MET A 111 -8.63 -1.67 4.76
C MET A 111 -9.04 -0.43 3.93
N VAL A 112 -8.13 0.12 3.12
CA VAL A 112 -8.44 1.22 2.20
C VAL A 112 -9.48 0.80 1.18
N LEU A 113 -9.32 -0.37 0.55
CA LEU A 113 -10.26 -0.90 -0.44
C LEU A 113 -11.66 -1.10 0.16
N LEU A 114 -11.76 -1.71 1.34
CA LEU A 114 -13.04 -1.91 2.04
C LEU A 114 -13.69 -0.56 2.39
N SER A 115 -12.90 0.43 2.80
CA SER A 115 -13.42 1.78 3.10
C SER A 115 -13.98 2.47 1.86
N LEU A 116 -13.29 2.37 0.73
CA LEU A 116 -13.73 2.94 -0.56
C LEU A 116 -15.00 2.24 -1.07
N THR A 117 -15.05 0.92 -1.00
CA THR A 117 -16.23 0.14 -1.40
C THR A 117 -17.43 0.47 -0.52
N ALA A 118 -17.25 0.59 0.78
CA ALA A 118 -18.31 0.99 1.71
C ALA A 118 -18.86 2.39 1.38
N LEU A 119 -17.98 3.36 1.09
CA LEU A 119 -18.39 4.70 0.66
C LEU A 119 -19.14 4.69 -0.67
N TRP A 120 -18.68 3.91 -1.63
CA TRP A 120 -19.33 3.77 -2.93
C TRP A 120 -20.74 3.17 -2.81
N LEU A 121 -20.88 2.08 -2.03
CA LEU A 121 -22.18 1.46 -1.75
C LEU A 121 -23.12 2.41 -1.02
N ARG A 122 -22.61 3.18 -0.07
CA ARG A 122 -23.39 4.17 0.67
C ARG A 122 -23.92 5.28 -0.25
N LYS A 123 -23.09 5.80 -1.16
CA LYS A 123 -23.51 6.77 -2.18
C LYS A 123 -24.61 6.16 -3.09
N LYS A 124 -24.44 4.94 -3.56
CA LYS A 124 -25.42 4.26 -4.42
C LYS A 124 -26.77 4.08 -3.69
N THR A 125 -26.76 3.65 -2.43
CA THR A 125 -27.98 3.48 -1.62
C THR A 125 -28.70 4.80 -1.36
N LEU A 126 -27.97 5.88 -1.06
CA LEU A 126 -28.53 7.22 -0.89
C LEU A 126 -29.15 7.75 -2.19
N TYR A 127 -28.45 7.54 -3.32
CA TYR A 127 -28.97 7.93 -4.64
C TYR A 127 -30.26 7.16 -4.97
N THR A 128 -30.29 5.85 -4.76
CA THR A 128 -31.48 5.00 -5.03
C THR A 128 -32.66 5.42 -4.16
N LYS A 129 -32.43 5.74 -2.88
CA LYS A 129 -33.48 6.24 -1.97
C LYS A 129 -33.99 7.61 -2.41
N ALA A 130 -33.11 8.54 -2.80
CA ALA A 130 -33.49 9.87 -3.27
C ALA A 130 -34.33 9.80 -4.54
N VAL A 131 -33.91 8.98 -5.53
CA VAL A 131 -34.67 8.78 -6.78
C VAL A 131 -36.00 8.09 -6.51
N GLY A 132 -36.03 7.10 -5.62
CA GLY A 132 -37.30 6.43 -5.20
C GLY A 132 -38.28 7.39 -4.54
N PHE A 133 -37.80 8.36 -3.78
CA PHE A 133 -38.65 9.38 -3.15
C PHE A 133 -39.23 10.37 -4.16
N ILE A 134 -38.46 10.73 -5.20
CA ILE A 134 -38.92 11.64 -6.29
C ILE A 134 -39.96 10.94 -7.18
N ASN A 135 -39.86 9.62 -7.36
CA ASN A 135 -40.75 8.83 -8.20
C ASN A 135 -42.00 8.27 -7.46
N LEU A 136 -42.27 8.71 -6.23
CA LEU A 136 -43.52 8.38 -5.56
C LEU A 136 -44.69 8.98 -6.35
N PRO A 137 -45.67 8.16 -6.82
CA PRO A 137 -46.81 8.66 -7.54
C PRO A 137 -47.58 9.67 -6.66
N SER A 138 -47.96 10.80 -7.28
CA SER A 138 -48.68 11.92 -6.62
C SER A 138 -49.98 11.51 -5.91
N SER A 139 -50.46 10.30 -6.16
CA SER A 139 -51.62 9.71 -5.50
C SER A 139 -51.46 9.46 -3.98
N TRP A 140 -50.20 9.37 -3.49
CA TRP A 140 -49.95 9.15 -2.07
C TRP A 140 -50.01 10.45 -1.23
N GLY A 141 -49.77 11.59 -1.86
CA GLY A 141 -49.87 12.90 -1.20
C GLY A 141 -51.29 13.31 -0.84
N LEU A 142 -52.28 12.85 -1.59
CA LEU A 142 -53.69 13.20 -1.39
C LEU A 142 -54.39 12.38 -0.30
N GLN A 143 -53.88 11.20 0.07
CA GLN A 143 -54.47 10.37 1.14
C GLN A 143 -54.14 10.84 2.54
N VAL A 144 -53.03 11.58 2.71
CA VAL A 144 -52.66 12.09 4.05
C VAL A 144 -53.53 13.30 4.47
N ILE A 145 -54.01 14.09 3.49
CA ILE A 145 -54.81 15.30 3.76
C ILE A 145 -56.29 14.96 4.03
N SER A 146 -56.77 13.79 3.61
CA SER A 146 -58.19 13.41 3.85
C SER A 146 -58.49 12.70 5.17
N ARG A 147 -57.46 12.55 6.04
CA ARG A 147 -57.59 11.90 7.36
C ARG A 147 -57.30 12.82 8.55
N SER A 148 -57.34 14.14 8.33
CA SER A 148 -57.29 15.11 9.45
C SER A 148 -58.63 15.81 9.65
#